data_e03d6e5a6b4aafa2619495ca6d2bcb21
#
_entry.id   e03d6e5a6b4aafa2619495ca6d2bcb21
#
_cell.length_a   1.000
_cell.length_b   1.000
_cell.length_c   1.000
_cell.angle_alpha   90.00
_cell.angle_beta   90.00
_cell.angle_gamma   90.00
#
_symmetry.space_group_name_H-M   'P 1'
#
loop_
_entity.id
_entity.type
_entity.pdbx_description
1 polymer ?
#
loop_
_entity_poly.entity_id
_entity_poly.type
_entity_poly.pdbx_seq_one_letter_code
_entity_poly.pdbx_strand_id
1 'polypeptide(L)'
;MKNSIKNLFSSILAVTMVCGLLPTGTIVMAQATTITVGKGSGYDFNTLQSAIDSIKVIPTEKDPVTIEIASGTYEESVSINKPNVHITHDGKPEDVVITYDKANGHSNPAKNFGTDNTSTFSVGTGATGFKANNITVQNSYNIGTNNNQVQAVAFSSQADKVVLDNCRFIGRQDTLYLRGASKGQTNYGSSNNARTYLKNCYIEGTVDYIFGDGTAFFDKCNLKMMSYQNGGHFTAPNTTLFNIGYVFNECNLSVDSSATSDILGKIDLGRPWQCDSAYPNYGSNSVF
;
A
#
# COMPACT_ATOMS: atom_id res chain seq x y z
N MET A 1 -68.07 10.14 16.57
CA MET A 1 -68.46 8.70 16.51
C MET A 1 -67.44 7.98 15.65
N LYS A 2 -66.65 7.25 16.33
CA LYS A 2 -66.33 5.82 16.15
C LYS A 2 -65.66 5.44 14.83
N ASN A 3 -64.38 5.15 14.94
CA ASN A 3 -63.74 3.80 14.77
C ASN A 3 -63.61 3.38 13.31
N SER A 4 -62.57 2.78 12.81
CA SER A 4 -61.53 1.91 13.38
C SER A 4 -60.64 1.41 12.25
N ILE A 5 -59.42 1.48 12.39
CA ILE A 5 -58.34 0.47 12.26
C ILE A 5 -58.77 -0.83 11.53
N LYS A 6 -58.00 -1.29 10.52
CA LYS A 6 -57.25 -2.55 10.61
C LYS A 6 -56.65 -3.04 9.31
N ASN A 7 -55.36 -3.29 9.39
CA ASN A 7 -54.62 -4.45 8.89
C ASN A 7 -54.84 -4.93 7.45
N LEU A 8 -53.87 -4.71 6.64
CA LEU A 8 -53.70 -5.47 5.42
C LEU A 8 -52.71 -6.63 5.70
N PHE A 9 -53.27 -7.80 5.75
CA PHE A 9 -52.52 -9.06 5.82
C PHE A 9 -51.99 -9.43 4.43
N SER A 10 -50.73 -9.78 4.44
CA SER A 10 -49.99 -10.45 3.40
C SER A 10 -50.65 -11.77 3.00
N SER A 11 -50.99 -11.93 1.74
CA SER A 11 -51.40 -13.22 1.18
C SER A 11 -50.18 -13.92 0.60
N ILE A 12 -49.69 -14.93 1.32
CA ILE A 12 -48.72 -15.93 0.85
C ILE A 12 -49.49 -16.88 -0.09
N LEU A 13 -49.16 -16.86 -1.37
CA LEU A 13 -49.59 -17.86 -2.31
C LEU A 13 -48.62 -19.07 -2.25
N ALA A 14 -49.02 -20.11 -1.57
CA ALA A 14 -48.32 -21.38 -1.59
C ALA A 14 -48.57 -22.11 -2.92
N VAL A 15 -47.57 -22.18 -3.76
CA VAL A 15 -47.56 -23.10 -4.90
C VAL A 15 -46.81 -24.36 -4.47
N THR A 16 -47.58 -25.40 -4.20
CA THR A 16 -47.06 -26.76 -3.99
C THR A 16 -46.69 -27.36 -5.35
N MET A 17 -45.41 -27.39 -5.67
CA MET A 17 -44.91 -28.16 -6.81
C MET A 17 -44.10 -29.31 -6.29
N VAL A 18 -44.68 -30.50 -6.41
CA VAL A 18 -43.97 -31.77 -6.21
C VAL A 18 -42.97 -31.96 -7.34
N CYS A 19 -41.71 -31.92 -7.07
CA CYS A 19 -40.70 -32.44 -7.99
C CYS A 19 -39.47 -32.89 -7.25
N GLY A 20 -39.01 -34.02 -7.61
CA GLY A 20 -37.83 -34.81 -7.42
C GLY A 20 -36.72 -34.27 -6.52
N LEU A 21 -36.23 -35.17 -5.67
CA LEU A 21 -35.01 -35.01 -4.88
C LEU A 21 -33.80 -34.63 -5.74
N LEU A 22 -33.52 -33.32 -5.81
CA LEU A 22 -32.19 -32.83 -6.12
C LEU A 22 -31.46 -32.65 -4.79
N PRO A 23 -30.19 -33.00 -4.68
CA PRO A 23 -29.44 -32.71 -3.46
C PRO A 23 -29.44 -31.19 -3.27
N THR A 24 -30.05 -30.74 -2.18
CA THR A 24 -29.97 -29.35 -1.73
C THR A 24 -28.53 -29.08 -1.32
N GLY A 25 -27.70 -28.75 -2.30
CA GLY A 25 -26.45 -28.09 -2.00
C GLY A 25 -26.80 -26.78 -1.34
N THR A 26 -26.57 -26.68 -0.05
CA THR A 26 -26.63 -25.42 0.68
C THR A 26 -25.64 -24.50 0.01
N ILE A 27 -26.13 -23.52 -0.75
CA ILE A 27 -25.29 -22.43 -1.22
C ILE A 27 -24.93 -21.66 0.05
N VAL A 28 -23.82 -22.03 0.65
CA VAL A 28 -23.18 -21.17 1.66
C VAL A 28 -22.72 -19.96 0.89
N MET A 29 -23.50 -18.88 0.93
CA MET A 29 -23.03 -17.58 0.49
C MET A 29 -21.87 -17.25 1.42
N ALA A 30 -20.64 -17.31 0.90
CA ALA A 30 -19.49 -16.87 1.63
C ALA A 30 -19.71 -15.39 1.99
N GLN A 31 -19.85 -15.10 3.25
CA GLN A 31 -19.99 -13.74 3.76
C GLN A 31 -18.58 -13.16 3.77
N ALA A 32 -18.39 -12.00 3.13
CA ALA A 32 -17.13 -11.29 3.21
C ALA A 32 -16.70 -11.17 4.67
N THR A 33 -15.52 -11.70 4.98
CA THR A 33 -15.03 -11.72 6.36
C THR A 33 -14.49 -10.34 6.70
N THR A 34 -15.09 -9.68 7.69
CA THR A 34 -14.56 -8.43 8.25
C THR A 34 -13.87 -8.74 9.58
N ILE A 35 -12.68 -8.20 9.76
CA ILE A 35 -11.86 -8.28 10.97
C ILE A 35 -11.63 -6.85 11.45
N THR A 36 -11.81 -6.61 12.73
CA THR A 36 -11.63 -5.28 13.33
C THR A 36 -10.31 -5.17 14.09
N VAL A 37 -9.60 -4.05 13.89
CA VAL A 37 -8.35 -3.74 14.59
C VAL A 37 -8.48 -2.42 15.31
N GLY A 38 -8.13 -2.39 16.60
CA GLY A 38 -8.16 -1.17 17.39
C GLY A 38 -7.54 -1.35 18.76
N LYS A 39 -7.31 -0.25 19.47
CA LYS A 39 -6.76 -0.26 20.82
C LYS A 39 -7.89 -0.34 21.84
N GLY A 40 -7.82 -1.33 22.75
CA GLY A 40 -8.80 -1.52 23.80
C GLY A 40 -9.77 -2.69 23.57
N SER A 41 -10.82 -2.77 24.37
CA SER A 41 -11.85 -3.80 24.26
C SER A 41 -12.85 -3.46 23.16
N GLY A 42 -13.31 -4.45 22.43
CA GLY A 42 -14.34 -4.29 21.38
C GLY A 42 -13.82 -4.46 19.96
N TYR A 43 -12.54 -4.72 19.77
CA TYR A 43 -11.93 -5.09 18.52
C TYR A 43 -11.45 -6.54 18.55
N ASP A 44 -11.42 -7.20 17.39
CA ASP A 44 -10.93 -8.58 17.28
C ASP A 44 -9.43 -8.67 17.57
N PHE A 45 -8.66 -7.64 17.17
CA PHE A 45 -7.20 -7.58 17.36
C PHE A 45 -6.73 -6.18 17.77
N ASN A 46 -5.62 -6.13 18.51
CA ASN A 46 -4.98 -4.87 18.92
C ASN A 46 -3.84 -4.43 17.98
N THR A 47 -3.42 -5.30 17.07
CA THR A 47 -2.38 -5.02 16.08
C THR A 47 -2.83 -5.49 14.69
N LEU A 48 -2.41 -4.77 13.67
CA LEU A 48 -2.71 -5.12 12.29
C LEU A 48 -2.04 -6.44 11.88
N GLN A 49 -0.79 -6.68 12.33
CA GLN A 49 -0.11 -7.93 12.04
C GLN A 49 -0.86 -9.15 12.59
N SER A 50 -1.37 -9.07 13.83
CA SER A 50 -2.15 -10.17 14.43
C SER A 50 -3.44 -10.46 13.64
N ALA A 51 -4.10 -9.42 13.14
CA ALA A 51 -5.29 -9.57 12.29
C ALA A 51 -4.93 -10.28 10.98
N ILE A 52 -3.86 -9.88 10.31
CA ILE A 52 -3.36 -10.52 9.09
C ILE A 52 -3.01 -11.99 9.35
N ASP A 53 -2.34 -12.30 10.44
CA ASP A 53 -1.91 -13.67 10.80
C ASP A 53 -3.10 -14.57 11.13
N SER A 54 -4.20 -14.01 11.61
CA SER A 54 -5.43 -14.73 11.92
C SER A 54 -6.16 -15.30 10.69
N ILE A 55 -5.92 -14.76 9.50
CA ILE A 55 -6.56 -15.18 8.26
C ILE A 55 -6.07 -16.60 7.91
N LYS A 56 -6.92 -17.61 8.05
CA LYS A 56 -6.57 -19.04 7.80
C LYS A 56 -7.02 -19.52 6.42
N VAL A 57 -8.11 -18.99 5.90
CA VAL A 57 -8.61 -19.29 4.56
C VAL A 57 -7.97 -18.32 3.57
N ILE A 58 -7.59 -18.82 2.40
CA ILE A 58 -7.03 -17.95 1.34
C ILE A 58 -8.15 -17.09 0.76
N PRO A 59 -8.09 -15.76 0.90
CA PRO A 59 -9.10 -14.86 0.35
C PRO A 59 -9.10 -14.89 -1.18
N THR A 60 -10.26 -14.75 -1.77
CA THR A 60 -10.43 -14.69 -3.23
C THR A 60 -10.96 -13.32 -3.67
N GLU A 61 -10.93 -13.04 -4.96
CA GLU A 61 -11.47 -11.78 -5.49
C GLU A 61 -12.99 -11.65 -5.21
N LYS A 62 -13.72 -12.78 -5.16
CA LYS A 62 -15.14 -12.81 -4.84
C LYS A 62 -15.43 -12.73 -3.34
N ASP A 63 -14.53 -13.27 -2.55
CA ASP A 63 -14.64 -13.35 -1.10
C ASP A 63 -13.36 -12.77 -0.47
N PRO A 64 -13.15 -11.45 -0.53
CA PRO A 64 -11.99 -10.80 0.09
C PRO A 64 -12.14 -10.78 1.60
N VAL A 65 -11.02 -10.64 2.30
CA VAL A 65 -11.02 -10.30 3.72
C VAL A 65 -10.81 -8.81 3.87
N THR A 66 -11.71 -8.15 4.59
CA THR A 66 -11.59 -6.74 4.95
C THR A 66 -11.10 -6.61 6.38
N ILE A 67 -10.07 -5.80 6.60
CA ILE A 67 -9.60 -5.41 7.92
C ILE A 67 -9.96 -3.94 8.12
N GLU A 68 -10.90 -3.69 9.02
CA GLU A 68 -11.30 -2.33 9.44
C GLU A 68 -10.42 -1.91 10.61
N ILE A 69 -9.61 -0.87 10.40
CA ILE A 69 -8.68 -0.38 11.42
C ILE A 69 -9.20 0.92 12.02
N ALA A 70 -9.32 0.96 13.33
CA ALA A 70 -9.77 2.12 14.09
C ALA A 70 -8.68 3.20 14.16
N SER A 71 -9.08 4.44 14.39
CA SER A 71 -8.17 5.58 14.61
C SER A 71 -7.12 5.26 15.67
N GLY A 72 -5.87 5.61 15.41
CA GLY A 72 -4.76 5.42 16.34
C GLY A 72 -3.40 5.32 15.67
N THR A 73 -2.35 5.34 16.49
CA THR A 73 -0.98 5.09 16.06
C THR A 73 -0.61 3.65 16.41
N TYR A 74 -0.21 2.89 15.41
CA TYR A 74 0.20 1.49 15.50
C TYR A 74 1.71 1.40 15.27
N GLU A 75 2.47 1.22 16.34
CA GLU A 75 3.91 1.07 16.25
C GLU A 75 4.24 -0.40 15.99
N GLU A 76 4.24 -0.77 14.73
CA GLU A 76 4.48 -2.13 14.28
C GLU A 76 5.06 -2.17 12.86
N SER A 77 5.85 -3.22 12.58
CA SER A 77 6.28 -3.57 11.24
C SER A 77 5.37 -4.64 10.68
N VAL A 78 4.64 -4.31 9.62
CA VAL A 78 3.60 -5.14 9.04
C VAL A 78 4.08 -5.84 7.76
N SER A 79 3.76 -7.12 7.63
CA SER A 79 4.03 -7.90 6.42
C SER A 79 2.79 -8.69 6.02
N ILE A 80 2.42 -8.60 4.75
CA ILE A 80 1.32 -9.37 4.18
C ILE A 80 1.77 -10.12 2.92
N ASN A 81 1.42 -11.41 2.86
CA ASN A 81 1.65 -12.26 1.68
C ASN A 81 0.40 -13.11 1.36
N LYS A 82 -0.79 -12.55 1.60
CA LYS A 82 -2.10 -13.19 1.35
C LYS A 82 -2.86 -12.38 0.33
N PRO A 83 -3.46 -13.01 -0.70
CA PRO A 83 -4.17 -12.31 -1.76
C PRO A 83 -5.49 -11.69 -1.25
N ASN A 84 -5.99 -10.69 -1.96
CA ASN A 84 -7.34 -10.11 -1.79
C ASN A 84 -7.67 -9.72 -0.34
N VAL A 85 -6.70 -9.19 0.38
CA VAL A 85 -6.91 -8.55 1.70
C VAL A 85 -7.05 -7.05 1.49
N HIS A 86 -8.09 -6.47 2.06
CA HIS A 86 -8.40 -5.05 2.00
C HIS A 86 -8.26 -4.45 3.39
N ILE A 87 -7.42 -3.41 3.55
CA ILE A 87 -7.29 -2.65 4.79
C ILE A 87 -8.01 -1.33 4.60
N THR A 88 -8.91 -0.99 5.51
CA THR A 88 -9.73 0.22 5.38
C THR A 88 -9.89 0.93 6.72
N HIS A 89 -9.99 2.25 6.64
CA HIS A 89 -10.43 3.11 7.74
C HIS A 89 -11.60 3.98 7.28
N ASP A 90 -12.60 4.11 8.14
CA ASP A 90 -13.73 5.03 7.91
C ASP A 90 -13.40 6.40 8.50
N GLY A 91 -12.62 7.19 7.78
CA GLY A 91 -12.18 8.52 8.21
C GLY A 91 -11.06 9.06 7.34
N LYS A 92 -10.26 9.96 7.90
CA LYS A 92 -9.14 10.56 7.21
C LYS A 92 -7.90 9.68 7.32
N PRO A 93 -7.01 9.68 6.31
CA PRO A 93 -5.80 8.87 6.37
C PRO A 93 -4.86 9.25 7.53
N GLU A 94 -4.96 10.48 8.07
CA GLU A 94 -4.20 10.93 9.22
C GLU A 94 -4.63 10.30 10.53
N ASP A 95 -5.86 9.79 10.60
CA ASP A 95 -6.43 9.23 11.82
C ASP A 95 -5.82 7.86 12.17
N VAL A 96 -5.27 7.16 11.16
CA VAL A 96 -4.59 5.87 11.32
C VAL A 96 -3.15 5.99 10.87
N VAL A 97 -2.20 5.80 11.78
CA VAL A 97 -0.77 5.87 11.49
C VAL A 97 -0.10 4.54 11.87
N ILE A 98 0.33 3.79 10.85
CA ILE A 98 1.18 2.60 11.01
C ILE A 98 2.62 3.08 10.90
N THR A 99 3.41 2.94 11.95
CA THR A 99 4.76 3.53 12.01
C THR A 99 5.79 2.57 12.58
N TYR A 100 6.99 2.61 12.04
CA TYR A 100 8.17 1.92 12.57
C TYR A 100 9.45 2.66 12.14
N ASP A 101 10.61 2.26 12.68
CA ASP A 101 11.87 2.99 12.47
C ASP A 101 13.04 2.09 11.99
N LYS A 102 12.77 1.07 11.21
CA LYS A 102 13.83 0.26 10.57
C LYS A 102 14.59 1.05 9.51
N ALA A 103 15.91 0.88 9.46
CA ALA A 103 16.73 1.55 8.46
C ALA A 103 18.00 0.75 8.10
N ASN A 104 18.54 1.02 6.91
CA ASN A 104 19.85 0.51 6.51
C ASN A 104 20.92 1.34 7.22
N GLY A 105 21.69 0.71 8.10
CA GLY A 105 22.67 1.40 8.96
C GLY A 105 22.10 1.95 10.26
N HIS A 106 20.94 1.46 10.69
CA HIS A 106 20.37 1.83 12.00
C HIS A 106 21.32 1.49 13.15
N SER A 107 21.51 2.40 14.09
CA SER A 107 22.41 2.21 15.24
C SER A 107 21.99 1.07 16.17
N ASN A 108 20.70 0.77 16.28
CA ASN A 108 20.19 -0.41 16.96
C ASN A 108 20.26 -1.63 16.01
N PRO A 109 21.10 -2.66 16.32
CA PRO A 109 21.23 -3.84 15.44
C PRO A 109 19.91 -4.57 15.17
N ALA A 110 18.96 -4.54 16.10
CA ALA A 110 17.64 -5.17 15.93
C ALA A 110 16.74 -4.43 14.92
N LYS A 111 17.09 -3.22 14.52
CA LYS A 111 16.38 -2.38 13.55
C LYS A 111 17.22 -2.07 12.31
N ASN A 112 18.45 -2.64 12.24
CA ASN A 112 19.36 -2.46 11.10
C ASN A 112 19.14 -3.57 10.07
N PHE A 113 18.63 -3.19 8.93
CA PHE A 113 18.32 -4.09 7.82
C PHE A 113 18.86 -3.53 6.51
N GLY A 114 19.15 -4.40 5.54
CA GLY A 114 19.33 -3.95 4.15
C GLY A 114 18.01 -3.31 3.64
N THR A 115 18.13 -2.39 2.70
CA THR A 115 17.00 -1.57 2.17
C THR A 115 15.74 -2.38 1.91
N ASP A 116 15.87 -3.58 1.34
CA ASP A 116 14.76 -4.48 1.02
C ASP A 116 13.88 -4.87 2.22
N ASN A 117 14.43 -4.80 3.44
CA ASN A 117 13.79 -5.25 4.66
C ASN A 117 13.52 -4.11 5.67
N THR A 118 13.74 -2.86 5.26
CA THR A 118 13.49 -1.70 6.13
C THR A 118 12.02 -1.26 6.18
N SER A 119 11.17 -1.84 5.32
CA SER A 119 9.77 -1.41 5.20
C SER A 119 9.00 -1.49 6.51
N THR A 120 8.29 -0.41 6.83
CA THR A 120 7.28 -0.43 7.89
C THR A 120 6.11 -1.33 7.49
N PHE A 121 5.66 -1.23 6.24
CA PHE A 121 4.62 -2.09 5.68
C PHE A 121 5.11 -2.74 4.38
N SER A 122 5.11 -4.07 4.32
CA SER A 122 5.53 -4.82 3.14
C SER A 122 4.41 -5.69 2.57
N VAL A 123 4.18 -5.58 1.25
CA VAL A 123 3.22 -6.37 0.49
C VAL A 123 4.00 -7.34 -0.40
N GLY A 124 4.04 -8.61 0.00
CA GLY A 124 4.81 -9.65 -0.70
C GLY A 124 4.13 -10.15 -1.98
N THR A 125 4.86 -10.93 -2.77
CA THR A 125 4.42 -11.43 -4.08
C THR A 125 3.11 -12.21 -4.07
N GLY A 126 2.79 -12.87 -2.95
CA GLY A 126 1.54 -13.63 -2.77
C GLY A 126 0.31 -12.77 -2.49
N ALA A 127 0.48 -11.47 -2.23
CA ALA A 127 -0.62 -10.57 -1.86
C ALA A 127 -1.31 -9.92 -3.07
N THR A 128 -1.47 -10.66 -4.17
CA THR A 128 -2.16 -10.17 -5.37
C THR A 128 -3.57 -9.65 -5.03
N GLY A 129 -3.93 -8.49 -5.56
CA GLY A 129 -5.24 -7.87 -5.29
C GLY A 129 -5.34 -7.21 -3.92
N PHE A 130 -4.22 -6.96 -3.24
CA PHE A 130 -4.17 -6.18 -2.00
C PHE A 130 -4.73 -4.77 -2.22
N LYS A 131 -5.53 -4.29 -1.27
CA LYS A 131 -6.04 -2.92 -1.28
C LYS A 131 -5.85 -2.27 0.09
N ALA A 132 -5.58 -0.97 0.07
CA ALA A 132 -5.63 -0.15 1.28
C ALA A 132 -6.24 1.22 0.98
N ASN A 133 -7.03 1.73 1.93
CA ASN A 133 -7.57 3.08 1.83
C ASN A 133 -7.64 3.77 3.20
N ASN A 134 -7.47 5.09 3.17
CA ASN A 134 -7.57 5.99 4.32
C ASN A 134 -6.60 5.63 5.47
N ILE A 135 -5.35 5.26 5.17
CA ILE A 135 -4.33 4.99 6.17
C ILE A 135 -3.05 5.76 5.88
N THR A 136 -2.28 6.05 6.93
CA THR A 136 -0.91 6.53 6.82
C THR A 136 0.06 5.40 7.15
N VAL A 137 1.07 5.23 6.31
CA VAL A 137 2.22 4.37 6.58
C VAL A 137 3.47 5.23 6.66
N GLN A 138 4.19 5.15 7.76
CA GLN A 138 5.34 6.00 8.06
C GLN A 138 6.56 5.18 8.44
N ASN A 139 7.72 5.50 7.86
CA ASN A 139 8.98 5.14 8.49
C ASN A 139 9.56 6.36 9.18
N SER A 140 9.66 6.30 10.50
CA SER A 140 10.01 7.47 11.32
C SER A 140 11.51 7.70 11.49
N TYR A 141 12.38 6.80 11.01
CA TYR A 141 13.82 6.83 11.31
C TYR A 141 14.51 8.14 10.92
N ASN A 142 14.27 8.64 9.71
CA ASN A 142 14.91 9.86 9.21
C ASN A 142 14.08 11.14 9.49
N ILE A 143 12.91 11.02 10.13
CA ILE A 143 12.05 12.19 10.37
C ILE A 143 12.67 13.05 11.46
N GLY A 144 12.76 14.35 11.19
CA GLY A 144 13.36 15.32 12.13
C GLY A 144 14.90 15.43 12.03
N THR A 145 15.57 14.69 11.11
CA THR A 145 17.00 14.83 10.85
C THR A 145 17.25 15.33 9.44
N ASN A 146 18.19 16.26 9.31
CA ASN A 146 18.66 16.77 8.02
C ASN A 146 20.05 16.25 7.65
N ASN A 147 20.68 15.45 8.51
CA ASN A 147 22.03 14.96 8.31
C ASN A 147 22.05 13.44 8.16
N ASN A 148 22.84 12.94 7.20
CA ASN A 148 23.14 11.51 7.04
C ASN A 148 21.86 10.64 6.97
N GLN A 149 20.89 11.05 6.16
CA GLN A 149 19.74 10.21 5.88
C GLN A 149 20.20 8.92 5.20
N VAL A 150 19.54 7.82 5.57
CA VAL A 150 19.80 6.49 5.03
C VAL A 150 18.49 5.88 4.55
N GLN A 151 18.58 4.79 3.79
CA GLN A 151 17.40 4.10 3.26
C GLN A 151 16.50 3.60 4.40
N ALA A 152 15.26 4.06 4.40
CA ALA A 152 14.26 3.76 5.44
C ALA A 152 12.85 3.75 4.81
N VAL A 153 12.46 2.60 4.30
CA VAL A 153 11.24 2.43 3.51
C VAL A 153 9.99 2.51 4.39
N ALA A 154 9.03 3.33 4.04
CA ALA A 154 7.72 3.30 4.68
C ALA A 154 6.88 2.14 4.14
N PHE A 155 6.71 2.06 2.83
CA PHE A 155 5.89 1.03 2.19
C PHE A 155 6.62 0.39 1.03
N SER A 156 6.54 -0.95 0.95
CA SER A 156 7.01 -1.69 -0.22
C SER A 156 5.96 -2.64 -0.76
N SER A 157 5.96 -2.83 -2.09
CA SER A 157 5.09 -3.80 -2.76
C SER A 157 5.83 -4.59 -3.83
N GLN A 158 5.58 -5.91 -3.85
CA GLN A 158 5.98 -6.83 -4.90
C GLN A 158 4.78 -7.58 -5.53
N ALA A 159 3.57 -7.28 -5.06
CA ALA A 159 2.35 -7.93 -5.53
C ALA A 159 1.81 -7.28 -6.80
N ASP A 160 1.05 -8.06 -7.56
CA ASP A 160 0.29 -7.55 -8.70
C ASP A 160 -1.11 -7.05 -8.28
N LYS A 161 -1.67 -6.10 -9.02
CA LYS A 161 -3.01 -5.53 -8.81
C LYS A 161 -3.19 -4.89 -7.42
N VAL A 162 -2.15 -4.23 -6.91
CA VAL A 162 -2.24 -3.46 -5.66
C VAL A 162 -2.96 -2.14 -5.92
N VAL A 163 -3.90 -1.79 -5.04
CA VAL A 163 -4.65 -0.53 -5.10
C VAL A 163 -4.51 0.21 -3.78
N LEU A 164 -4.02 1.44 -3.85
CA LEU A 164 -3.84 2.34 -2.71
C LEU A 164 -4.66 3.61 -2.99
N ASP A 165 -5.74 3.84 -2.25
CA ASP A 165 -6.60 5.00 -2.45
C ASP A 165 -6.63 5.87 -1.19
N ASN A 166 -6.39 7.17 -1.36
CA ASN A 166 -6.37 8.14 -0.27
C ASN A 166 -5.46 7.73 0.91
N CYS A 167 -4.29 7.16 0.59
CA CYS A 167 -3.29 6.77 1.58
C CYS A 167 -2.17 7.81 1.68
N ARG A 168 -1.44 7.80 2.79
CA ARG A 168 -0.27 8.64 2.98
C ARG A 168 0.96 7.79 3.21
N PHE A 169 2.05 8.10 2.52
CA PHE A 169 3.34 7.44 2.68
C PHE A 169 4.37 8.49 3.11
N ILE A 170 4.81 8.35 4.35
CA ILE A 170 5.63 9.34 5.05
C ILE A 170 7.01 8.75 5.32
N GLY A 171 8.04 9.41 4.80
CA GLY A 171 9.42 9.00 5.01
C GLY A 171 10.39 10.10 4.62
N ARG A 172 11.62 9.71 4.35
CA ARG A 172 12.67 10.58 3.82
C ARG A 172 13.36 9.88 2.66
N GLN A 173 14.58 9.40 2.81
CA GLN A 173 15.23 8.63 1.76
C GLN A 173 14.52 7.28 1.59
N ASP A 174 14.17 6.93 0.35
CA ASP A 174 13.59 5.63 -0.02
C ASP A 174 12.18 5.37 0.56
N THR A 175 11.29 6.35 0.58
CA THR A 175 9.96 6.22 1.23
C THR A 175 9.09 5.12 0.64
N LEU A 176 8.96 5.05 -0.69
CA LEU A 176 8.02 4.16 -1.39
C LEU A 176 8.79 3.23 -2.35
N TYR A 177 8.84 1.95 -2.03
CA TYR A 177 9.55 0.94 -2.81
C TYR A 177 8.58 0.07 -3.62
N LEU A 178 8.45 0.34 -4.90
CA LEU A 178 7.59 -0.41 -5.82
C LEU A 178 8.46 -1.37 -6.64
N ARG A 179 8.43 -2.63 -6.27
CA ARG A 179 9.32 -3.67 -6.80
C ARG A 179 8.64 -4.50 -7.86
N GLY A 180 9.44 -4.99 -8.81
CA GLY A 180 9.04 -6.10 -9.66
C GLY A 180 8.89 -7.40 -8.86
N ALA A 181 8.08 -8.33 -9.36
CA ALA A 181 7.80 -9.58 -8.67
C ALA A 181 9.03 -10.51 -8.55
N SER A 182 10.04 -10.36 -9.41
CA SER A 182 11.34 -11.02 -9.27
C SER A 182 12.45 -10.24 -9.93
N LYS A 183 13.64 -10.21 -9.31
CA LYS A 183 14.84 -9.64 -9.91
C LYS A 183 15.24 -10.39 -11.18
N GLY A 184 15.74 -9.67 -12.18
CA GLY A 184 16.36 -10.27 -13.36
C GLY A 184 15.39 -10.71 -14.45
N GLN A 185 14.14 -10.27 -14.44
CA GLN A 185 13.22 -10.56 -15.53
C GLN A 185 13.62 -9.85 -16.83
N THR A 186 14.01 -10.63 -17.80
CA THR A 186 14.48 -10.15 -19.10
C THR A 186 13.43 -10.25 -20.21
N ASN A 187 12.24 -10.79 -19.93
CA ASN A 187 11.26 -11.10 -20.95
C ASN A 187 10.06 -10.16 -20.91
N TYR A 188 9.78 -9.54 -22.04
CA TYR A 188 8.57 -8.80 -22.32
C TYR A 188 7.33 -9.68 -22.09
N GLY A 189 6.37 -9.19 -21.29
CA GLY A 189 5.10 -9.89 -21.09
C GLY A 189 5.17 -11.11 -20.16
N SER A 190 6.24 -11.26 -19.38
CA SER A 190 6.24 -12.26 -18.32
C SER A 190 5.16 -11.95 -17.29
N SER A 191 4.51 -12.99 -16.78
CA SER A 191 3.38 -12.92 -15.83
C SER A 191 3.70 -12.30 -14.46
N ASN A 192 4.89 -11.74 -14.28
CA ASN A 192 5.39 -11.18 -13.03
C ASN A 192 5.29 -9.65 -12.98
N ASN A 193 4.26 -9.08 -13.57
CA ASN A 193 3.99 -7.66 -13.45
C ASN A 193 3.49 -7.34 -12.04
N ALA A 194 4.35 -6.76 -11.22
CA ALA A 194 3.90 -6.11 -10.00
C ALA A 194 3.37 -4.72 -10.36
N ARG A 195 2.06 -4.61 -10.51
CA ARG A 195 1.37 -3.36 -10.84
C ARG A 195 0.75 -2.77 -9.60
N THR A 196 1.03 -1.49 -9.38
CA THR A 196 0.44 -0.72 -8.28
C THR A 196 -0.31 0.49 -8.83
N TYR A 197 -1.55 0.68 -8.42
CA TYR A 197 -2.36 1.85 -8.69
C TYR A 197 -2.50 2.68 -7.42
N LEU A 198 -2.01 3.92 -7.46
CA LEU A 198 -2.11 4.88 -6.36
C LEU A 198 -3.04 6.02 -6.79
N LYS A 199 -4.10 6.25 -6.03
CA LYS A 199 -5.08 7.28 -6.32
C LYS A 199 -5.23 8.21 -5.12
N ASN A 200 -5.24 9.52 -5.37
CA ASN A 200 -5.42 10.55 -4.33
C ASN A 200 -4.42 10.43 -3.15
N CYS A 201 -3.28 9.76 -3.36
CA CYS A 201 -2.32 9.53 -2.28
C CYS A 201 -1.45 10.76 -2.03
N TYR A 202 -1.00 10.91 -0.79
CA TYR A 202 0.05 11.84 -0.40
C TYR A 202 1.34 11.09 -0.15
N ILE A 203 2.42 11.51 -0.78
CA ILE A 203 3.72 10.84 -0.69
C ILE A 203 4.79 11.90 -0.41
N GLU A 204 5.56 11.74 0.66
CA GLU A 204 6.67 12.65 0.95
C GLU A 204 7.99 11.93 1.18
N GLY A 205 9.06 12.60 0.81
CA GLY A 205 10.41 12.09 1.01
C GLY A 205 11.49 13.05 0.56
N THR A 206 12.71 12.55 0.43
CA THR A 206 13.89 13.32 0.02
C THR A 206 14.60 12.64 -1.15
N VAL A 207 15.60 11.80 -0.89
CA VAL A 207 16.38 11.12 -1.92
C VAL A 207 15.64 9.87 -2.38
N ASP A 208 15.41 9.76 -3.70
CA ASP A 208 14.87 8.55 -4.34
C ASP A 208 13.56 8.05 -3.70
N TYR A 209 12.72 8.96 -3.26
CA TYR A 209 11.64 8.58 -2.35
C TYR A 209 10.49 7.79 -3.02
N ILE A 210 10.47 7.69 -4.35
CA ILE A 210 9.67 6.73 -5.10
C ILE A 210 10.63 5.93 -5.99
N PHE A 211 10.85 4.65 -5.70
CA PHE A 211 11.87 3.88 -6.38
C PHE A 211 11.48 2.41 -6.59
N GLY A 212 12.25 1.70 -7.42
CA GLY A 212 12.08 0.28 -7.69
C GLY A 212 11.85 -0.05 -9.17
N ASP A 213 11.65 -1.32 -9.43
CA ASP A 213 11.54 -1.92 -10.76
C ASP A 213 10.11 -2.36 -11.15
N GLY A 214 9.13 -2.03 -10.32
CA GLY A 214 7.71 -2.29 -10.56
C GLY A 214 7.08 -1.34 -11.58
N THR A 215 5.85 -1.63 -11.95
CA THR A 215 5.00 -0.73 -12.76
C THR A 215 3.99 -0.05 -11.86
N ALA A 216 3.90 1.28 -11.92
CA ALA A 216 2.97 2.03 -11.10
C ALA A 216 2.27 3.17 -11.86
N PHE A 217 1.01 3.36 -11.53
CA PHE A 217 0.21 4.47 -12.03
C PHE A 217 -0.24 5.33 -10.85
N PHE A 218 0.22 6.58 -10.83
CA PHE A 218 -0.13 7.58 -9.84
C PHE A 218 -1.20 8.49 -10.42
N ASP A 219 -2.38 8.51 -9.82
CA ASP A 219 -3.52 9.29 -10.27
C ASP A 219 -3.92 10.32 -9.21
N LYS A 220 -3.80 11.59 -9.55
CA LYS A 220 -4.14 12.72 -8.67
C LYS A 220 -3.44 12.69 -7.31
N CYS A 221 -2.18 12.22 -7.31
CA CYS A 221 -1.38 12.16 -6.10
C CYS A 221 -0.68 13.48 -5.80
N ASN A 222 -0.46 13.76 -4.53
CA ASN A 222 0.34 14.87 -4.05
C ASN A 222 1.73 14.35 -3.67
N LEU A 223 2.75 14.78 -4.40
CA LEU A 223 4.14 14.38 -4.22
C LEU A 223 4.91 15.55 -3.60
N LYS A 224 5.42 15.36 -2.38
CA LYS A 224 6.13 16.43 -1.67
C LYS A 224 7.58 16.08 -1.43
N MET A 225 8.47 16.86 -2.02
CA MET A 225 9.90 16.83 -1.69
C MET A 225 10.13 17.55 -0.38
N MET A 226 10.63 16.86 0.61
CA MET A 226 11.01 17.46 1.90
C MET A 226 12.37 18.12 1.81
N SER A 227 12.58 19.17 2.59
CA SER A 227 13.86 19.90 2.63
C SER A 227 14.98 18.98 3.16
N TYR A 228 16.05 18.84 2.38
CA TYR A 228 17.25 18.10 2.75
C TYR A 228 18.49 18.79 2.17
N GLN A 229 19.54 18.95 2.97
CA GLN A 229 20.73 19.73 2.61
C GLN A 229 21.41 19.30 1.30
N ASN A 230 21.29 18.04 0.94
CA ASN A 230 21.88 17.48 -0.27
C ASN A 230 20.89 17.47 -1.47
N GLY A 231 19.70 18.03 -1.31
CA GLY A 231 18.64 17.96 -2.32
C GLY A 231 18.01 16.56 -2.38
N GLY A 232 17.59 16.14 -3.56
CA GLY A 232 16.99 14.81 -3.72
C GLY A 232 16.31 14.58 -5.06
N HIS A 233 15.72 13.41 -5.20
CA HIS A 233 15.05 13.00 -6.42
C HIS A 233 13.64 12.51 -6.07
N PHE A 234 12.63 12.98 -6.79
CA PHE A 234 11.27 12.46 -6.65
C PHE A 234 11.23 10.97 -6.97
N THR A 235 11.94 10.56 -8.03
CA THR A 235 11.92 9.17 -8.47
C THR A 235 13.32 8.60 -8.76
N ALA A 236 13.49 7.31 -8.50
CA ALA A 236 14.63 6.51 -8.94
C ALA A 236 14.14 5.17 -9.50
N PRO A 237 13.49 5.17 -10.68
CA PRO A 237 12.98 3.95 -11.28
C PRO A 237 14.12 3.09 -11.81
N ASN A 238 13.91 1.77 -11.71
CA ASN A 238 14.81 0.75 -12.20
C ASN A 238 14.04 -0.31 -13.02
N THR A 239 13.01 0.14 -13.71
CA THR A 239 12.10 -0.71 -14.46
C THR A 239 12.83 -1.31 -15.67
N THR A 240 12.54 -2.55 -16.01
CA THR A 240 13.10 -3.17 -17.21
C THR A 240 12.68 -2.40 -18.47
N LEU A 241 13.51 -2.41 -19.51
CA LEU A 241 13.26 -1.70 -20.78
C LEU A 241 11.92 -2.06 -21.44
N PHE A 242 11.34 -3.19 -21.03
CA PHE A 242 10.10 -3.72 -21.58
C PHE A 242 8.85 -3.40 -20.77
N ASN A 243 9.00 -2.73 -19.62
CA ASN A 243 7.89 -2.32 -18.77
C ASN A 243 7.69 -0.79 -18.85
N ILE A 244 6.46 -0.37 -18.58
CA ILE A 244 6.07 1.05 -18.64
C ILE A 244 6.78 1.88 -17.57
N GLY A 245 7.06 1.29 -16.40
CA GLY A 245 7.63 2.00 -15.26
C GLY A 245 6.58 2.83 -14.51
N TYR A 246 6.90 4.08 -14.21
CA TYR A 246 6.03 4.97 -13.44
C TYR A 246 5.34 5.96 -14.34
N VAL A 247 4.02 6.08 -14.19
CA VAL A 247 3.18 7.08 -14.89
C VAL A 247 2.50 7.96 -13.85
N PHE A 248 2.64 9.28 -14.01
CA PHE A 248 2.04 10.29 -13.14
C PHE A 248 0.96 11.05 -13.91
N ASN A 249 -0.30 10.88 -13.51
CA ASN A 249 -1.46 11.52 -14.13
C ASN A 249 -2.07 12.54 -13.17
N GLU A 250 -2.18 13.80 -13.60
CA GLU A 250 -2.77 14.89 -12.81
C GLU A 250 -2.19 14.99 -11.37
N CYS A 251 -0.90 14.64 -11.21
CA CYS A 251 -0.24 14.71 -9.92
C CYS A 251 0.25 16.14 -9.63
N ASN A 252 0.21 16.52 -8.35
CA ASN A 252 0.77 17.78 -7.88
C ASN A 252 2.14 17.55 -7.24
N LEU A 253 3.17 18.19 -7.79
CA LEU A 253 4.54 18.14 -7.27
C LEU A 253 4.82 19.42 -6.50
N SER A 254 5.33 19.29 -5.29
CA SER A 254 5.66 20.44 -4.42
C SER A 254 6.96 20.19 -3.66
N VAL A 255 7.58 21.26 -3.22
CA VAL A 255 8.76 21.24 -2.37
C VAL A 255 8.42 21.87 -1.03
N ASP A 256 9.02 21.38 0.04
CA ASP A 256 8.84 21.94 1.37
C ASP A 256 9.27 23.40 1.40
N SER A 257 8.47 24.26 2.02
CA SER A 257 8.69 25.71 2.06
C SER A 257 9.94 26.14 2.80
N SER A 258 10.55 25.24 3.59
CA SER A 258 11.83 25.49 4.27
C SER A 258 13.05 25.26 3.37
N ALA A 259 12.87 24.76 2.14
CA ALA A 259 13.96 24.54 1.20
C ALA A 259 14.51 25.89 0.69
N THR A 260 15.81 26.10 0.90
CA THR A 260 16.53 27.29 0.39
C THR A 260 16.77 27.20 -1.11
N SER A 261 17.18 28.28 -1.75
CA SER A 261 17.53 28.30 -3.16
C SER A 261 18.66 27.30 -3.51
N ASP A 262 19.62 27.11 -2.59
CA ASP A 262 20.70 26.15 -2.75
C ASP A 262 20.18 24.69 -2.74
N ILE A 263 19.19 24.38 -1.92
CA ILE A 263 18.52 23.08 -1.88
C ILE A 263 17.67 22.87 -3.14
N LEU A 264 16.92 23.88 -3.56
CA LEU A 264 16.09 23.82 -4.77
C LEU A 264 16.91 23.52 -6.03
N GLY A 265 18.13 24.05 -6.11
CA GLY A 265 19.07 23.79 -7.21
C GLY A 265 19.64 22.35 -7.23
N LYS A 266 19.33 21.52 -6.22
CA LYS A 266 19.77 20.12 -6.10
C LYS A 266 18.59 19.12 -6.14
N ILE A 267 17.42 19.56 -6.56
CA ILE A 267 16.23 18.71 -6.66
C ILE A 267 15.95 18.38 -8.11
N ASP A 268 15.83 17.10 -8.41
CA ASP A 268 15.48 16.56 -9.72
C ASP A 268 14.16 15.77 -9.68
N LEU A 269 13.44 15.74 -10.80
CA LEU A 269 12.26 14.89 -10.97
C LEU A 269 12.59 13.40 -10.87
N GLY A 270 13.78 13.01 -11.30
CA GLY A 270 14.21 11.64 -11.20
C GLY A 270 15.65 11.45 -11.65
N ARG A 271 16.21 10.33 -11.23
CA ARG A 271 17.52 9.87 -11.70
C ARG A 271 17.44 8.43 -12.19
N PRO A 272 18.23 8.04 -13.19
CA PRO A 272 18.30 6.64 -13.56
C PRO A 272 18.97 5.83 -12.45
N TRP A 273 18.30 4.78 -12.01
CA TRP A 273 18.89 3.79 -11.12
C TRP A 273 19.08 2.47 -11.86
N GLN A 274 20.33 2.18 -12.22
CA GLN A 274 20.70 0.87 -12.78
C GLN A 274 21.06 -0.06 -11.63
N CYS A 275 20.26 -1.09 -11.45
CA CYS A 275 20.37 -2.00 -10.33
C CYS A 275 21.71 -2.74 -10.26
N ASP A 276 22.23 -3.20 -11.41
CA ASP A 276 23.46 -4.01 -11.47
C ASP A 276 23.91 -4.16 -12.92
N SER A 277 25.22 -4.19 -13.14
CA SER A 277 25.82 -4.56 -14.45
C SER A 277 25.42 -5.98 -14.92
N ALA A 278 25.03 -6.86 -13.98
CA ALA A 278 24.49 -8.18 -14.29
C ALA A 278 23.10 -8.14 -14.97
N TYR A 279 22.40 -6.99 -14.95
CA TYR A 279 21.06 -6.83 -15.50
C TYR A 279 21.00 -5.65 -16.50
N PRO A 280 21.67 -5.75 -17.66
CA PRO A 280 21.79 -4.63 -18.59
C PRO A 280 20.47 -4.18 -19.23
N ASN A 281 19.40 -4.95 -19.07
CA ASN A 281 18.06 -4.63 -19.60
C ASN A 281 17.20 -3.78 -18.64
N TYR A 282 17.73 -3.37 -17.50
CA TYR A 282 17.04 -2.43 -16.64
C TYR A 282 17.26 -0.99 -17.13
N GLY A 283 16.18 -0.28 -17.28
CA GLY A 283 16.13 1.12 -17.66
C GLY A 283 15.57 1.98 -16.53
N SER A 284 15.24 3.20 -16.85
CA SER A 284 14.63 4.14 -15.90
C SER A 284 13.45 4.82 -16.57
N ASN A 285 12.27 4.22 -16.44
CA ASN A 285 11.07 4.69 -17.11
C ASN A 285 10.16 5.43 -16.14
N SER A 286 10.00 6.73 -16.36
CA SER A 286 8.99 7.55 -15.67
C SER A 286 8.41 8.55 -16.65
N VAL A 287 7.10 8.76 -16.56
CA VAL A 287 6.35 9.74 -17.35
C VAL A 287 5.54 10.62 -16.39
N PHE A 288 5.78 11.93 -16.46
CA PHE A 288 5.10 12.94 -15.66
C PHE A 288 4.06 13.69 -16.49
#